data_2b07cfd001b7e55988059291f78f42aa
#
_entry.id   2b07cfd001b7e55988059291f78f42aa
#
_cell.length_a   1.000
_cell.length_b   1.000
_cell.length_c   1.000
_cell.angle_alpha   90.00
_cell.angle_beta   90.00
_cell.angle_gamma   90.00
#
_symmetry.space_group_name_H-M   'P 1'
#
loop_
_entity.id
_entity.type
_entity.pdbx_description
1 polymer ?
#
loop_
_entity_poly.entity_id
_entity_poly.type
_entity_poly.pdbx_seq_one_letter_code
_entity_poly.pdbx_strand_id
1 'polypeptide(L)'
;MVAADSACNADAAAADQGPADRAAIPSQGGGRPSPAPGRRVIEPRTKRRGLIEPTVFAVVGIAFLIGFGIWQLDRKTWKQNLIATVTTRIARAPEDLPPRASWPRLIQEGNEFRRFVFPAEFLEGQEALVYTAGSPFRPDVKGPGFWVFAPAQLAGGSIVLINRGFVPLDAKDPATRTAANTRGTIDIVGVMRWPEARGLFTPADDVKGNVWYLRDHKAIAAAKKWASAAPFYVDQESPVPPGGVPLPGKLAVQLPDNHLQYAITWFGLALALAGVYVVWLAGRFRRRG
;
A
#
# COMPACT_ATOMS: atom_id res chain seq x y z
N MET A 1 -1.90 27.04 -31.90
CA MET A 1 -1.10 28.03 -32.66
C MET A 1 0.34 27.58 -32.60
N VAL A 2 0.81 27.16 -33.75
CA VAL A 2 2.20 27.02 -34.24
C VAL A 2 2.96 25.87 -33.63
N ALA A 3 3.07 24.69 -34.21
CA ALA A 3 3.68 24.30 -35.51
C ALA A 3 5.21 24.29 -35.42
N ALA A 4 5.74 23.21 -35.69
CA ALA A 4 6.38 22.61 -36.87
C ALA A 4 7.88 22.52 -36.59
N ASP A 5 8.69 21.70 -37.07
CA ASP A 5 8.88 20.93 -38.26
C ASP A 5 10.32 20.42 -38.24
N SER A 6 10.60 19.41 -38.77
CA SER A 6 11.25 18.97 -40.03
C SER A 6 12.55 18.23 -39.72
N ALA A 7 12.65 17.00 -40.09
CA ALA A 7 12.80 16.42 -41.42
C ALA A 7 14.25 16.32 -41.91
N CYS A 8 14.55 15.13 -42.42
CA CYS A 8 15.25 14.82 -43.66
C CYS A 8 16.77 14.87 -43.73
N ASN A 9 17.45 13.80 -44.11
CA ASN A 9 17.87 13.43 -45.48
C ASN A 9 18.70 12.17 -45.38
N ALA A 10 18.51 11.07 -46.04
CA ALA A 10 18.61 10.63 -47.41
C ALA A 10 19.83 11.16 -48.19
N ASP A 11 20.62 10.22 -48.67
CA ASP A 11 21.12 10.05 -50.05
C ASP A 11 22.35 9.09 -49.99
N ALA A 12 22.38 7.97 -50.64
CA ALA A 12 22.29 7.63 -52.04
C ALA A 12 23.62 7.72 -52.80
N ALA A 13 23.80 6.75 -53.61
CA ALA A 13 24.57 6.62 -54.83
C ALA A 13 25.89 5.82 -54.67
N ALA A 14 26.03 4.69 -55.26
CA ALA A 14 25.92 4.28 -56.67
C ALA A 14 27.31 4.08 -57.31
N ALA A 15 27.49 2.84 -57.78
CA ALA A 15 28.08 2.41 -59.03
C ALA A 15 29.56 2.70 -59.31
N ASP A 16 30.28 1.68 -59.71
CA ASP A 16 30.77 1.62 -61.08
C ASP A 16 31.33 0.24 -61.44
N GLN A 17 31.32 -0.05 -62.73
CA GLN A 17 31.41 -1.27 -63.50
C GLN A 17 32.85 -1.65 -63.88
N GLY A 18 33.10 -2.94 -63.98
CA GLY A 18 33.81 -3.76 -64.94
C GLY A 18 35.09 -3.27 -65.67
N PRO A 19 35.66 -4.01 -66.58
CA PRO A 19 35.37 -5.34 -67.09
C PRO A 19 36.57 -6.30 -67.24
N ALA A 20 36.24 -7.51 -67.58
CA ALA A 20 36.93 -8.56 -68.34
C ALA A 20 38.41 -8.51 -68.61
N ASP A 21 39.07 -9.64 -68.33
CA ASP A 21 40.02 -10.17 -69.27
C ASP A 21 40.04 -11.70 -69.30
N ARG A 22 39.99 -12.24 -70.50
CA ARG A 22 40.11 -13.68 -70.90
C ARG A 22 41.53 -14.04 -71.04
N ALA A 23 41.95 -15.10 -70.45
CA ALA A 23 43.07 -15.88 -71.04
C ALA A 23 43.12 -17.35 -70.56
N ALA A 24 42.94 -18.21 -71.50
CA ALA A 24 43.64 -19.45 -71.79
C ALA A 24 43.67 -20.59 -70.76
N ILE A 25 43.04 -21.68 -71.19
CA ILE A 25 43.21 -23.07 -70.74
C ILE A 25 44.55 -23.65 -71.23
N PRO A 26 45.22 -24.48 -70.44
CA PRO A 26 45.65 -25.72 -70.92
C PRO A 26 45.21 -26.95 -70.15
N SER A 27 44.70 -27.88 -70.86
CA SER A 27 44.45 -29.27 -70.46
C SER A 27 45.68 -29.98 -69.97
N GLN A 28 45.61 -30.75 -68.88
CA GLN A 28 46.12 -32.16 -68.88
C GLN A 28 46.01 -32.77 -67.45
N GLY A 29 45.73 -34.05 -67.45
CA GLY A 29 46.15 -34.93 -66.38
C GLY A 29 45.02 -35.54 -65.54
N GLY A 30 44.55 -36.69 -66.06
CA GLY A 30 43.65 -37.54 -65.23
C GLY A 30 44.40 -38.10 -64.02
N GLY A 31 43.88 -37.65 -62.85
CA GLY A 31 44.19 -38.25 -61.59
C GLY A 31 42.85 -38.54 -60.89
N ARG A 32 42.57 -39.80 -60.62
CA ARG A 32 41.42 -40.22 -59.85
C ARG A 32 41.51 -39.51 -58.51
N PRO A 33 40.43 -38.80 -58.05
CA PRO A 33 40.46 -38.25 -56.76
C PRO A 33 40.34 -39.36 -55.69
N SER A 34 41.33 -39.39 -54.81
CA SER A 34 41.31 -40.17 -53.57
C SER A 34 40.03 -39.83 -52.74
N PRO A 35 39.38 -40.82 -52.15
CA PRO A 35 38.20 -40.54 -51.37
C PRO A 35 38.58 -39.63 -50.18
N ALA A 36 37.95 -38.48 -50.13
CA ALA A 36 38.09 -37.52 -49.03
C ALA A 36 37.82 -38.22 -47.70
N PRO A 37 38.59 -37.95 -46.64
CA PRO A 37 38.36 -38.54 -45.36
C PRO A 37 36.95 -38.11 -44.86
N GLY A 38 36.16 -39.13 -44.58
CA GLY A 38 34.76 -38.96 -44.18
C GLY A 38 34.61 -37.86 -43.07
N ARG A 39 33.95 -36.80 -43.46
CA ARG A 39 33.51 -35.75 -42.53
C ARG A 39 32.63 -36.43 -41.47
N ARG A 40 33.22 -36.73 -40.31
CA ARG A 40 32.45 -37.18 -39.15
C ARG A 40 31.41 -36.09 -38.85
N VAL A 41 30.19 -36.34 -39.23
CA VAL A 41 29.03 -35.55 -38.73
C VAL A 41 28.99 -35.80 -37.24
N ILE A 42 29.47 -34.81 -36.49
CA ILE A 42 29.28 -34.79 -35.04
C ILE A 42 27.78 -34.53 -34.85
N GLU A 43 27.02 -35.61 -34.75
CA GLU A 43 25.63 -35.48 -34.30
C GLU A 43 25.66 -34.77 -32.94
N PRO A 44 24.91 -33.65 -32.81
CA PRO A 44 24.81 -32.99 -31.54
C PRO A 44 24.19 -33.99 -30.54
N ARG A 45 25.00 -34.44 -29.60
CA ARG A 45 24.55 -35.25 -28.46
C ARG A 45 23.49 -34.42 -27.73
N THR A 46 22.21 -34.59 -28.08
CA THR A 46 21.12 -34.05 -27.35
C THR A 46 21.23 -34.60 -25.93
N LYS A 47 21.76 -33.77 -25.01
CA LYS A 47 21.80 -34.07 -23.59
C LYS A 47 20.37 -34.47 -23.24
N ARG A 48 20.14 -35.73 -22.90
CA ARG A 48 18.83 -36.21 -22.39
C ARG A 48 18.57 -35.39 -21.11
N ARG A 49 17.82 -34.31 -21.21
CA ARG A 49 17.40 -33.54 -20.05
C ARG A 49 16.70 -34.52 -19.11
N GLY A 50 17.28 -34.73 -17.93
CA GLY A 50 16.77 -35.63 -16.92
C GLY A 50 15.31 -35.26 -16.56
N LEU A 51 14.56 -36.20 -16.01
CA LEU A 51 13.20 -35.94 -15.47
C LEU A 51 13.29 -35.13 -14.18
N ILE A 52 14.42 -35.22 -13.48
CA ILE A 52 14.56 -34.69 -12.12
C ILE A 52 14.43 -33.16 -12.10
N GLU A 53 15.17 -32.43 -12.95
CA GLU A 53 15.15 -30.97 -12.95
C GLU A 53 13.73 -30.38 -13.18
N PRO A 54 12.99 -30.75 -14.27
CA PRO A 54 11.64 -30.21 -14.47
C PRO A 54 10.67 -30.65 -13.39
N THR A 55 10.84 -31.86 -12.81
CA THR A 55 10.00 -32.34 -11.71
C THR A 55 10.21 -31.46 -10.46
N VAL A 56 11.47 -31.22 -10.09
CA VAL A 56 11.79 -30.38 -8.93
C VAL A 56 11.23 -28.98 -9.13
N PHE A 57 11.43 -28.37 -10.31
CA PHE A 57 10.86 -27.05 -10.60
C PHE A 57 9.33 -27.03 -10.53
N ALA A 58 8.65 -28.04 -11.07
CA ALA A 58 7.19 -28.12 -11.00
C ALA A 58 6.69 -28.29 -9.56
N VAL A 59 7.28 -29.21 -8.79
CA VAL A 59 6.89 -29.45 -7.40
C VAL A 59 7.12 -28.21 -6.53
N VAL A 60 8.29 -27.60 -6.65
CA VAL A 60 8.61 -26.37 -5.91
C VAL A 60 7.67 -25.24 -6.31
N GLY A 61 7.45 -25.04 -7.62
CA GLY A 61 6.51 -24.01 -8.10
C GLY A 61 5.09 -24.21 -7.59
N ILE A 62 4.57 -25.46 -7.65
CA ILE A 62 3.24 -25.79 -7.12
C ILE A 62 3.18 -25.54 -5.61
N ALA A 63 4.20 -25.94 -4.85
CA ALA A 63 4.26 -25.74 -3.42
C ALA A 63 4.22 -24.23 -3.06
N PHE A 64 4.96 -23.37 -3.79
CA PHE A 64 4.92 -21.93 -3.61
C PHE A 64 3.53 -21.34 -3.91
N LEU A 65 2.91 -21.75 -5.02
CA LEU A 65 1.58 -21.26 -5.40
C LEU A 65 0.52 -21.67 -4.38
N ILE A 66 0.55 -22.91 -3.88
CA ILE A 66 -0.34 -23.36 -2.80
C ILE A 66 -0.06 -22.57 -1.51
N GLY A 67 1.21 -22.37 -1.16
CA GLY A 67 1.61 -21.58 0.01
C GLY A 67 1.07 -20.15 -0.04
N PHE A 68 1.16 -19.49 -1.20
CA PHE A 68 0.56 -18.16 -1.38
C PHE A 68 -0.97 -18.18 -1.31
N GLY A 69 -1.61 -19.23 -1.83
CA GLY A 69 -3.07 -19.42 -1.71
C GLY A 69 -3.51 -19.52 -0.24
N ILE A 70 -2.84 -20.35 0.54
CA ILE A 70 -3.10 -20.51 1.99
C ILE A 70 -2.85 -19.20 2.73
N TRP A 71 -1.71 -18.54 2.49
CA TRP A 71 -1.39 -17.24 3.09
C TRP A 71 -2.47 -16.18 2.81
N GLN A 72 -3.05 -16.17 1.61
CA GLN A 72 -4.15 -15.25 1.29
C GLN A 72 -5.42 -15.56 2.09
N LEU A 73 -5.72 -16.84 2.35
CA LEU A 73 -6.87 -17.22 3.19
C LEU A 73 -6.66 -16.81 4.65
N ASP A 74 -5.46 -17.02 5.18
CA ASP A 74 -5.10 -16.59 6.55
C ASP A 74 -5.19 -15.06 6.68
N ARG A 75 -4.70 -14.34 5.67
CA ARG A 75 -4.78 -12.88 5.65
C ARG A 75 -6.22 -12.37 5.58
N LYS A 76 -7.08 -13.05 4.80
CA LYS A 76 -8.52 -12.77 4.78
C LYS A 76 -9.15 -12.93 6.15
N THR A 77 -8.92 -14.06 6.81
CA THR A 77 -9.48 -14.35 8.14
C THR A 77 -9.02 -13.31 9.17
N TRP A 78 -7.72 -12.99 9.19
CA TRP A 78 -7.17 -11.96 10.06
C TRP A 78 -7.87 -10.60 9.83
N LYS A 79 -8.06 -10.21 8.58
CA LYS A 79 -8.70 -8.94 8.22
C LYS A 79 -10.17 -8.90 8.62
N GLN A 80 -10.89 -10.00 8.41
CA GLN A 80 -12.30 -10.10 8.80
C GLN A 80 -12.48 -10.00 10.32
N ASN A 81 -11.60 -10.63 11.10
CA ASN A 81 -11.60 -10.52 12.56
C ASN A 81 -11.31 -9.08 13.03
N LEU A 82 -10.37 -8.39 12.36
CA LEU A 82 -10.09 -6.97 12.64
C LEU A 82 -11.31 -6.11 12.36
N ILE A 83 -11.95 -6.26 11.19
CA ILE A 83 -13.17 -5.52 10.81
C ILE A 83 -14.28 -5.78 11.82
N ALA A 84 -14.53 -7.04 12.17
CA ALA A 84 -15.57 -7.40 13.15
C ALA A 84 -15.31 -6.75 14.52
N THR A 85 -14.06 -6.79 15.00
CA THR A 85 -13.66 -6.17 16.27
C THR A 85 -13.90 -4.67 16.23
N VAL A 86 -13.44 -3.97 15.20
CA VAL A 86 -13.62 -2.52 15.07
C VAL A 86 -15.11 -2.18 14.98
N THR A 87 -15.86 -2.86 14.10
CA THR A 87 -17.30 -2.62 13.91
C THR A 87 -18.08 -2.81 15.20
N THR A 88 -17.78 -3.86 15.96
CA THR A 88 -18.43 -4.12 17.25
C THR A 88 -18.14 -3.01 18.27
N ARG A 89 -16.89 -2.52 18.32
CA ARG A 89 -16.49 -1.47 19.28
C ARG A 89 -17.12 -0.12 18.94
N ILE A 90 -17.10 0.29 17.67
CA ILE A 90 -17.70 1.57 17.25
C ILE A 90 -19.23 1.57 17.28
N ALA A 91 -19.87 0.38 17.28
CA ALA A 91 -21.32 0.28 17.38
C ALA A 91 -21.85 0.40 18.83
N ARG A 92 -20.98 0.25 19.84
CA ARG A 92 -21.38 0.39 21.25
C ARG A 92 -21.75 1.82 21.58
N ALA A 93 -22.61 2.01 22.59
CA ALA A 93 -22.89 3.31 23.16
C ALA A 93 -21.58 3.92 23.70
N PRO A 94 -21.40 5.25 23.65
CA PRO A 94 -20.29 5.91 24.34
C PRO A 94 -20.31 5.64 25.84
N GLU A 95 -19.13 5.37 26.38
CA GLU A 95 -18.90 5.19 27.82
C GLU A 95 -18.23 6.45 28.39
N ASP A 96 -18.24 6.63 29.72
CA ASP A 96 -17.46 7.67 30.36
C ASP A 96 -15.95 7.44 30.16
N LEU A 97 -15.22 8.54 29.97
CA LEU A 97 -13.77 8.44 29.83
C LEU A 97 -13.14 7.87 31.10
N PRO A 98 -12.28 6.85 31.02
CA PRO A 98 -11.61 6.28 32.20
C PRO A 98 -10.89 7.35 33.04
N PRO A 99 -10.93 7.27 34.37
CA PRO A 99 -10.27 8.23 35.23
C PRO A 99 -8.75 8.26 34.98
N ARG A 100 -8.12 9.43 35.08
CA ARG A 100 -6.69 9.65 34.79
C ARG A 100 -5.77 8.64 35.46
N ALA A 101 -6.07 8.21 36.68
CA ALA A 101 -5.27 7.24 37.41
C ALA A 101 -5.15 5.87 36.71
N SER A 102 -6.10 5.53 35.82
CA SER A 102 -6.09 4.28 35.06
C SER A 102 -5.35 4.38 33.71
N TRP A 103 -5.09 5.61 33.19
CA TRP A 103 -4.51 5.80 31.87
C TRP A 103 -3.18 5.08 31.63
N PRO A 104 -2.23 5.03 32.59
CA PRO A 104 -0.98 4.29 32.38
C PRO A 104 -1.14 2.78 32.13
N ARG A 105 -2.31 2.22 32.49
CA ARG A 105 -2.63 0.79 32.30
C ARG A 105 -3.45 0.52 31.04
N LEU A 106 -3.90 1.56 30.33
CA LEU A 106 -4.64 1.40 29.09
C LEU A 106 -3.69 0.96 27.98
N ILE A 107 -4.02 -0.17 27.37
CA ILE A 107 -3.28 -0.72 26.21
C ILE A 107 -4.14 -0.65 24.96
N GLN A 108 -3.48 -0.55 23.81
CA GLN A 108 -4.13 -0.39 22.51
C GLN A 108 -5.13 -1.51 22.22
N GLU A 109 -4.73 -2.79 22.37
CA GLU A 109 -5.51 -3.97 21.99
C GLU A 109 -6.89 -4.01 22.65
N GLY A 110 -7.00 -3.56 23.90
CA GLY A 110 -8.24 -3.59 24.67
C GLY A 110 -9.12 -2.36 24.49
N ASN A 111 -8.53 -1.22 24.11
CA ASN A 111 -9.19 0.08 24.23
C ASN A 111 -9.34 0.84 22.90
N GLU A 112 -8.53 0.53 21.89
CA GLU A 112 -8.65 1.19 20.59
C GLU A 112 -10.02 0.93 19.95
N PHE A 113 -10.59 1.96 19.33
CA PHE A 113 -11.92 1.99 18.72
C PHE A 113 -13.10 1.94 19.70
N ARG A 114 -12.87 2.05 21.02
CA ARG A 114 -13.97 2.26 21.98
C ARG A 114 -14.44 3.71 21.95
N ARG A 115 -15.73 3.91 22.14
CA ARG A 115 -16.37 5.23 22.12
C ARG A 115 -16.49 5.76 23.54
N PHE A 116 -16.19 7.04 23.70
CA PHE A 116 -16.26 7.73 24.97
C PHE A 116 -17.00 9.05 24.84
N VAL A 117 -17.61 9.49 25.95
CA VAL A 117 -18.19 10.82 26.13
C VAL A 117 -17.55 11.46 27.35
N PHE A 118 -17.16 12.72 27.23
CA PHE A 118 -16.58 13.47 28.35
C PHE A 118 -16.64 14.98 28.11
N PRO A 119 -16.81 15.78 29.19
CA PRO A 119 -16.71 17.22 29.10
C PRO A 119 -15.26 17.67 28.99
N ALA A 120 -14.97 18.56 28.05
CA ALA A 120 -13.66 19.16 27.88
C ALA A 120 -13.75 20.56 27.27
N GLU A 121 -12.70 21.36 27.47
CA GLU A 121 -12.54 22.68 26.88
C GLU A 121 -11.35 22.74 25.99
N PHE A 122 -11.50 23.16 24.72
CA PHE A 122 -10.41 23.32 23.80
C PHE A 122 -9.54 24.52 24.20
N LEU A 123 -8.20 24.34 24.15
CA LEU A 123 -7.27 25.44 24.35
C LEU A 123 -7.24 26.31 23.09
N GLU A 124 -7.67 27.57 23.22
CA GLU A 124 -7.83 28.49 22.10
C GLU A 124 -6.52 28.68 21.31
N GLY A 125 -6.63 28.76 20.00
CA GLY A 125 -5.51 29.06 19.09
C GLY A 125 -4.46 27.93 18.99
N GLN A 126 -4.69 26.79 19.64
CA GLN A 126 -3.74 25.67 19.64
C GLN A 126 -4.24 24.55 18.74
N GLU A 127 -3.55 24.35 17.64
CA GLU A 127 -3.83 23.24 16.75
C GLU A 127 -2.58 22.72 16.02
N ALA A 128 -2.66 21.48 15.54
CA ALA A 128 -1.70 20.86 14.68
C ALA A 128 -2.43 20.18 13.52
N LEU A 129 -1.84 20.23 12.34
CA LEU A 129 -2.42 19.72 11.10
C LEU A 129 -1.74 18.44 10.68
N VAL A 130 -2.49 17.35 10.60
CA VAL A 130 -1.98 16.07 10.11
C VAL A 130 -2.48 15.84 8.70
N TYR A 131 -1.57 15.83 7.73
CA TYR A 131 -1.92 15.63 6.32
C TYR A 131 -2.56 14.28 6.08
N THR A 132 -3.57 14.26 5.21
CA THR A 132 -4.22 13.03 4.74
C THR A 132 -4.63 13.15 3.28
N ALA A 133 -4.52 12.04 2.55
CA ALA A 133 -5.09 11.90 1.20
C ALA A 133 -6.44 11.17 1.21
N GLY A 134 -6.95 10.85 2.40
CA GLY A 134 -8.17 10.10 2.66
C GLY A 134 -8.00 9.15 3.84
N SER A 135 -9.07 8.48 4.24
CA SER A 135 -9.01 7.53 5.36
C SER A 135 -9.92 6.32 5.12
N PRO A 136 -9.43 5.11 5.36
CA PRO A 136 -10.25 3.89 5.27
C PRO A 136 -11.33 3.83 6.36
N PHE A 137 -11.22 4.65 7.42
CA PHE A 137 -12.20 4.74 8.51
C PHE A 137 -13.15 5.92 8.38
N ARG A 138 -12.96 6.79 7.39
CA ARG A 138 -13.77 7.97 7.11
C ARG A 138 -14.02 8.07 5.60
N PRO A 139 -14.88 7.21 5.04
CA PRO A 139 -15.17 7.17 3.61
C PRO A 139 -15.88 8.42 3.09
N ASP A 140 -16.44 9.23 3.98
CA ASP A 140 -17.02 10.55 3.73
C ASP A 140 -15.95 11.61 3.42
N VAL A 141 -14.71 11.41 3.89
CA VAL A 141 -13.58 12.30 3.63
C VAL A 141 -12.94 11.92 2.28
N LYS A 142 -13.11 12.79 1.30
CA LYS A 142 -12.57 12.59 -0.07
C LYS A 142 -11.51 13.63 -0.40
N GLY A 143 -10.41 13.14 -0.99
CA GLY A 143 -9.32 14.01 -1.43
C GLY A 143 -8.33 14.41 -0.33
N PRO A 144 -7.31 15.18 -0.71
CA PRO A 144 -6.27 15.63 0.21
C PRO A 144 -6.76 16.75 1.13
N GLY A 145 -6.22 16.78 2.34
CA GLY A 145 -6.53 17.77 3.35
C GLY A 145 -5.81 17.48 4.65
N PHE A 146 -6.38 17.91 5.77
CA PHE A 146 -5.74 17.76 7.06
C PHE A 146 -6.74 17.32 8.14
N TRP A 147 -6.26 16.47 9.04
CA TRP A 147 -6.90 16.26 10.35
C TRP A 147 -6.42 17.35 11.29
N VAL A 148 -7.34 18.01 11.96
CA VAL A 148 -7.05 19.09 12.92
C VAL A 148 -6.96 18.52 14.32
N PHE A 149 -5.77 18.45 14.87
CA PHE A 149 -5.53 18.05 16.25
C PHE A 149 -5.48 19.28 17.15
N ALA A 150 -6.22 19.26 18.23
CA ALA A 150 -6.21 20.31 19.23
C ALA A 150 -6.16 19.72 20.65
N PRO A 151 -5.44 20.36 21.59
CA PRO A 151 -5.48 19.95 22.98
C PRO A 151 -6.79 20.39 23.61
N ALA A 152 -7.42 19.49 24.37
CA ALA A 152 -8.59 19.76 25.15
C ALA A 152 -8.32 19.46 26.63
N GLN A 153 -8.69 20.37 27.51
CA GLN A 153 -8.51 20.26 28.96
C GLN A 153 -9.76 19.67 29.61
N LEU A 154 -9.58 18.65 30.42
CA LEU A 154 -10.60 18.05 31.25
C LEU A 154 -10.72 18.82 32.57
N ALA A 155 -11.82 18.66 33.29
CA ALA A 155 -12.09 19.32 34.58
C ALA A 155 -10.96 19.14 35.61
N GLY A 156 -10.19 18.06 35.56
CA GLY A 156 -9.03 17.82 36.44
C GLY A 156 -7.71 18.39 35.93
N GLY A 157 -7.68 19.28 34.93
CA GLY A 157 -6.49 19.90 34.35
C GLY A 157 -5.67 18.98 33.43
N SER A 158 -6.11 17.76 33.21
CA SER A 158 -5.46 16.82 32.27
C SER A 158 -5.74 17.21 30.83
N ILE A 159 -4.77 17.02 29.96
CA ILE A 159 -4.90 17.32 28.53
C ILE A 159 -5.11 16.00 27.75
N VAL A 160 -6.10 15.99 26.89
CA VAL A 160 -6.33 14.96 25.87
C VAL A 160 -6.22 15.62 24.50
N LEU A 161 -5.50 15.02 23.56
CA LEU A 161 -5.49 15.50 22.19
C LEU A 161 -6.72 14.96 21.46
N ILE A 162 -7.42 15.88 20.80
CA ILE A 162 -8.63 15.57 20.04
C ILE A 162 -8.34 15.83 18.56
N ASN A 163 -8.55 14.82 17.73
CA ASN A 163 -8.71 15.02 16.31
C ASN A 163 -10.13 15.56 16.08
N ARG A 164 -10.24 16.87 15.88
CA ARG A 164 -11.52 17.58 15.70
C ARG A 164 -12.23 17.26 14.39
N GLY A 165 -11.53 16.62 13.47
CA GLY A 165 -12.06 16.24 12.16
C GLY A 165 -11.23 16.75 10.99
N PHE A 166 -11.80 16.61 9.82
CA PHE A 166 -11.16 16.92 8.54
C PHE A 166 -11.38 18.36 8.10
N VAL A 167 -10.35 18.94 7.50
CA VAL A 167 -10.45 20.19 6.73
C VAL A 167 -9.81 19.98 5.36
N PRO A 168 -10.44 20.48 4.28
CA PRO A 168 -9.84 20.46 2.95
C PRO A 168 -8.64 21.43 2.88
N LEU A 169 -7.86 21.36 1.78
CA LEU A 169 -6.63 22.14 1.63
C LEU A 169 -6.86 23.66 1.71
N ASP A 170 -7.98 24.14 1.17
CA ASP A 170 -8.38 25.55 1.15
C ASP A 170 -8.81 26.08 2.53
N ALA A 171 -9.24 25.18 3.43
CA ALA A 171 -9.57 25.52 4.82
C ALA A 171 -8.41 25.21 5.80
N LYS A 172 -7.16 25.11 5.32
CA LYS A 172 -5.98 24.90 6.15
C LYS A 172 -5.79 25.99 7.19
N ASP A 173 -5.96 27.26 6.77
CA ASP A 173 -5.77 28.43 7.65
C ASP A 173 -6.90 28.51 8.69
N PRO A 174 -6.60 28.51 10.01
CA PRO A 174 -7.59 28.70 11.07
C PRO A 174 -8.43 29.96 10.90
N ALA A 175 -7.89 31.02 10.31
CA ALA A 175 -8.60 32.28 10.06
C ALA A 175 -9.81 32.11 9.14
N THR A 176 -9.80 31.11 8.24
CA THR A 176 -10.92 30.82 7.33
C THR A 176 -12.08 30.08 8.00
N ARG A 177 -11.89 29.58 9.24
CA ARG A 177 -12.86 28.77 9.99
C ARG A 177 -13.04 29.24 11.42
N THR A 178 -13.10 30.56 11.61
CA THR A 178 -13.26 31.20 12.93
C THR A 178 -14.51 30.78 13.67
N ALA A 179 -15.59 30.43 12.96
CA ALA A 179 -16.80 29.87 13.52
C ALA A 179 -16.59 28.52 14.24
N ALA A 180 -15.48 27.83 13.99
CA ALA A 180 -15.12 26.58 14.66
C ALA A 180 -14.62 26.77 16.11
N ASN A 181 -14.37 27.99 16.55
CA ASN A 181 -13.87 28.28 17.89
C ASN A 181 -15.00 28.14 18.91
N THR A 182 -15.12 26.93 19.44
CA THR A 182 -16.07 26.64 20.55
C THR A 182 -15.43 27.07 21.85
N ARG A 183 -16.08 27.98 22.56
CA ARG A 183 -15.64 28.44 23.88
C ARG A 183 -16.33 27.69 24.98
N GLY A 184 -15.62 27.49 26.09
CA GLY A 184 -16.13 26.82 27.28
C GLY A 184 -16.16 25.30 27.15
N THR A 185 -16.68 24.68 28.19
CA THR A 185 -16.75 23.21 28.27
C THR A 185 -17.87 22.68 27.39
N ILE A 186 -17.54 21.67 26.58
CA ILE A 186 -18.49 20.96 25.73
C ILE A 186 -18.37 19.45 25.95
N ASP A 187 -19.46 18.71 25.76
CA ASP A 187 -19.41 17.25 25.76
C ASP A 187 -18.90 16.74 24.43
N ILE A 188 -17.72 16.11 24.45
CA ILE A 188 -17.11 15.51 23.31
C ILE A 188 -17.47 14.03 23.28
N VAL A 189 -18.06 13.58 22.19
CA VAL A 189 -18.20 12.15 21.88
C VAL A 189 -17.17 11.80 20.84
N GLY A 190 -16.42 10.72 21.07
CA GLY A 190 -15.39 10.31 20.14
C GLY A 190 -14.84 8.92 20.40
N VAL A 191 -13.94 8.52 19.54
CA VAL A 191 -13.31 7.18 19.53
C VAL A 191 -11.88 7.27 20.00
N MET A 192 -11.53 6.47 20.99
CA MET A 192 -10.15 6.39 21.51
C MET A 192 -9.22 5.72 20.49
N ARG A 193 -8.07 6.34 20.26
CA ARG A 193 -7.08 5.91 19.28
C ARG A 193 -5.66 5.97 19.84
N TRP A 194 -4.81 5.14 19.26
CA TRP A 194 -3.36 5.11 19.55
C TRP A 194 -2.55 5.71 18.41
N PRO A 195 -1.30 6.15 18.70
CA PRO A 195 -0.45 6.73 17.67
C PRO A 195 -0.14 5.74 16.56
N GLU A 196 -0.09 6.24 15.33
CA GLU A 196 0.34 5.47 14.17
C GLU A 196 1.86 5.26 14.20
N ALA A 197 2.30 4.07 13.78
CA ALA A 197 3.70 3.78 13.63
C ALA A 197 4.26 4.38 12.32
N ARG A 198 5.46 4.96 12.38
CA ARG A 198 6.15 5.48 11.20
C ARG A 198 6.57 4.34 10.27
N GLY A 199 6.12 4.40 9.03
CA GLY A 199 6.53 3.48 7.98
C GLY A 199 7.79 3.93 7.25
N LEU A 200 8.35 3.05 6.42
CA LEU A 200 9.60 3.29 5.68
C LEU A 200 9.53 4.50 4.73
N PHE A 201 8.34 4.79 4.19
CA PHE A 201 8.11 5.87 3.22
C PHE A 201 7.36 7.07 3.83
N THR A 202 7.21 7.12 5.15
CA THR A 202 6.54 8.26 5.81
C THR A 202 7.45 9.48 5.75
N PRO A 203 7.00 10.62 5.19
CA PRO A 203 7.79 11.84 5.15
C PRO A 203 8.13 12.34 6.56
N ALA A 204 9.18 13.14 6.65
CA ALA A 204 9.49 13.85 7.89
C ALA A 204 8.45 14.95 8.16
N ASP A 205 8.12 15.14 9.44
CA ASP A 205 7.15 16.15 9.84
C ASP A 205 7.74 17.57 9.68
N ASP A 206 6.93 18.48 9.16
CA ASP A 206 7.26 19.90 9.09
C ASP A 206 6.72 20.64 10.33
N VAL A 207 7.48 20.55 11.41
CA VAL A 207 7.11 21.18 12.69
C VAL A 207 6.95 22.69 12.58
N LYS A 208 7.78 23.36 11.75
CA LYS A 208 7.75 24.82 11.55
C LYS A 208 6.51 25.24 10.75
N GLY A 209 6.18 24.48 9.71
CA GLY A 209 4.96 24.68 8.90
C GLY A 209 3.70 24.15 9.55
N ASN A 210 3.80 23.60 10.77
CA ASN A 210 2.68 22.99 11.51
C ASN A 210 1.99 21.85 10.75
N VAL A 211 2.76 21.04 10.02
CA VAL A 211 2.25 19.90 9.24
C VAL A 211 2.93 18.61 9.67
N TRP A 212 2.10 17.64 10.03
CA TRP A 212 2.49 16.29 10.40
C TRP A 212 2.03 15.29 9.33
N TYR A 213 2.69 14.15 9.24
CA TYR A 213 2.33 13.09 8.29
C TYR A 213 1.86 11.80 8.98
N LEU A 214 1.82 11.81 10.33
CA LEU A 214 1.31 10.72 11.15
C LEU A 214 0.43 11.28 12.26
N ARG A 215 -0.58 10.51 12.62
CA ARG A 215 -1.41 10.80 13.80
C ARG A 215 -0.69 10.35 15.08
N ASP A 216 0.50 10.87 15.28
CA ASP A 216 1.29 10.65 16.49
C ASP A 216 1.10 11.82 17.46
N HIS A 217 0.04 11.71 18.28
CA HIS A 217 -0.31 12.73 19.26
C HIS A 217 0.83 13.00 20.27
N LYS A 218 1.69 12.02 20.54
CA LYS A 218 2.82 12.20 21.49
C LYS A 218 3.90 13.07 20.86
N ALA A 219 4.26 12.82 19.60
CA ALA A 219 5.22 13.65 18.89
C ALA A 219 4.69 15.08 18.71
N ILE A 220 3.40 15.23 18.36
CA ILE A 220 2.72 16.53 18.25
C ILE A 220 2.76 17.27 19.58
N ALA A 221 2.33 16.63 20.67
CA ALA A 221 2.31 17.24 22.01
C ALA A 221 3.70 17.67 22.47
N ALA A 222 4.73 16.86 22.24
CA ALA A 222 6.11 17.19 22.59
C ALA A 222 6.62 18.40 21.80
N ALA A 223 6.41 18.46 20.48
CA ALA A 223 6.84 19.56 19.64
C ALA A 223 6.10 20.87 19.94
N LYS A 224 4.80 20.79 20.27
CA LYS A 224 3.96 21.93 20.63
C LYS A 224 4.07 22.32 22.10
N LYS A 225 4.81 21.58 22.94
CA LYS A 225 4.93 21.78 24.38
C LYS A 225 3.57 21.71 25.11
N TRP A 226 2.65 20.90 24.60
CA TRP A 226 1.38 20.62 25.28
C TRP A 226 1.62 19.65 26.43
N ALA A 227 1.47 20.15 27.65
CA ALA A 227 1.82 19.39 28.83
C ALA A 227 0.86 18.21 29.06
N SER A 228 1.38 17.13 29.60
CA SER A 228 0.62 16.03 30.20
C SER A 228 -0.45 15.38 29.31
N ALA A 229 -0.14 15.18 28.02
CA ALA A 229 -1.04 14.50 27.11
C ALA A 229 -1.32 13.06 27.56
N ALA A 230 -2.57 12.62 27.38
CA ALA A 230 -2.97 11.24 27.59
C ALA A 230 -2.16 10.26 26.70
N PRO A 231 -2.03 8.97 27.06
CA PRO A 231 -1.33 7.96 26.22
C PRO A 231 -2.08 7.64 24.92
N PHE A 232 -3.28 8.19 24.73
CA PHE A 232 -4.17 8.06 23.58
C PHE A 232 -4.61 9.44 23.09
N TYR A 233 -5.18 9.49 21.90
CA TYR A 233 -5.96 10.62 21.43
C TYR A 233 -7.40 10.18 21.13
N VAL A 234 -8.28 11.14 20.84
CA VAL A 234 -9.68 10.86 20.52
C VAL A 234 -10.04 11.42 19.15
N ASP A 235 -10.55 10.56 18.27
CA ASP A 235 -11.19 10.98 17.02
C ASP A 235 -12.62 11.47 17.37
N GLN A 236 -12.89 12.76 17.25
CA GLN A 236 -14.17 13.36 17.57
C GLN A 236 -15.27 12.92 16.59
N GLU A 237 -16.39 12.45 17.11
CA GLU A 237 -17.60 12.17 16.34
C GLU A 237 -18.61 13.32 16.41
N SER A 238 -18.72 13.95 17.58
CA SER A 238 -19.58 15.09 17.85
C SER A 238 -19.04 15.92 19.03
N PRO A 239 -19.49 17.17 19.20
CA PRO A 239 -20.38 17.92 18.31
C PRO A 239 -19.69 18.37 17.02
N VAL A 240 -20.49 18.63 15.97
CA VAL A 240 -20.03 19.33 14.80
C VAL A 240 -19.87 20.82 15.16
N PRO A 241 -18.71 21.44 14.92
CA PRO A 241 -18.52 22.85 15.24
C PRO A 241 -19.41 23.74 14.37
N PRO A 242 -19.79 24.92 14.87
CA PRO A 242 -20.43 25.93 14.04
C PRO A 242 -19.60 26.19 12.76
N GLY A 243 -20.28 26.28 11.61
CA GLY A 243 -19.58 26.36 10.31
C GLY A 243 -19.19 25.02 9.66
N GLY A 244 -19.38 23.88 10.36
CA GLY A 244 -19.22 22.54 9.80
C GLY A 244 -17.78 22.02 9.65
N VAL A 245 -16.76 22.86 9.83
CA VAL A 245 -15.35 22.49 9.71
C VAL A 245 -14.57 22.95 10.95
N PRO A 246 -13.62 22.14 11.47
CA PRO A 246 -13.26 20.79 11.02
C PRO A 246 -14.46 19.85 11.03
N LEU A 247 -14.54 18.92 10.05
CA LEU A 247 -15.65 17.97 9.93
C LEU A 247 -15.38 16.73 10.80
N PRO A 248 -15.95 16.65 12.01
CA PRO A 248 -15.89 15.43 12.81
C PRO A 248 -16.81 14.38 12.20
N GLY A 249 -16.78 13.15 12.69
CA GLY A 249 -17.75 12.17 12.22
C GLY A 249 -17.44 10.77 12.67
N LYS A 250 -18.49 9.95 12.61
CA LYS A 250 -18.40 8.54 13.00
C LYS A 250 -17.42 7.78 12.12
N LEU A 251 -16.63 6.93 12.75
CA LEU A 251 -15.79 6.00 12.02
C LEU A 251 -16.67 4.94 11.34
N ALA A 252 -16.32 4.59 10.10
CA ALA A 252 -16.93 3.51 9.34
C ALA A 252 -15.83 2.68 8.72
N VAL A 253 -15.90 1.36 8.83
CA VAL A 253 -14.87 0.47 8.30
C VAL A 253 -15.20 0.14 6.86
N GLN A 254 -14.43 0.67 5.91
CA GLN A 254 -14.49 0.29 4.49
C GLN A 254 -13.12 -0.20 4.04
N LEU A 255 -12.81 -1.44 4.36
CA LEU A 255 -11.54 -2.08 3.95
C LEU A 255 -11.81 -3.06 2.81
N PRO A 256 -11.42 -2.77 1.57
CA PRO A 256 -11.57 -3.70 0.44
C PRO A 256 -10.95 -5.05 0.78
N ASP A 257 -11.65 -6.14 0.53
CA ASP A 257 -11.19 -7.51 0.80
C ASP A 257 -11.18 -8.34 -0.48
N ASN A 258 -10.04 -8.33 -1.17
CA ASN A 258 -9.83 -9.09 -2.40
C ASN A 258 -9.03 -10.39 -2.16
N HIS A 259 -8.74 -10.74 -0.90
CA HIS A 259 -7.89 -11.89 -0.57
C HIS A 259 -8.43 -13.21 -1.11
N LEU A 260 -9.75 -13.41 -1.10
CA LEU A 260 -10.37 -14.61 -1.67
C LEU A 260 -10.11 -14.74 -3.18
N GLN A 261 -10.25 -13.64 -3.92
CA GLN A 261 -9.98 -13.63 -5.37
C GLN A 261 -8.52 -13.98 -5.66
N TYR A 262 -7.58 -13.42 -4.91
CA TYR A 262 -6.16 -13.78 -5.03
C TYR A 262 -5.89 -15.23 -4.65
N ALA A 263 -6.53 -15.76 -3.59
CA ALA A 263 -6.38 -17.16 -3.22
C ALA A 263 -6.83 -18.11 -4.34
N ILE A 264 -8.00 -17.84 -4.94
CA ILE A 264 -8.52 -18.59 -6.10
C ILE A 264 -7.53 -18.52 -7.28
N THR A 265 -6.96 -17.36 -7.54
CA THR A 265 -5.96 -17.20 -8.62
C THR A 265 -4.73 -18.05 -8.36
N TRP A 266 -4.17 -18.05 -7.14
CA TRP A 266 -3.00 -18.84 -6.79
C TRP A 266 -3.26 -20.34 -6.90
N PHE A 267 -4.39 -20.83 -6.38
CA PHE A 267 -4.77 -22.24 -6.52
C PHE A 267 -5.05 -22.63 -7.97
N GLY A 268 -5.67 -21.74 -8.76
CA GLY A 268 -5.89 -21.94 -10.20
C GLY A 268 -4.57 -22.08 -10.97
N LEU A 269 -3.58 -21.23 -10.66
CA LEU A 269 -2.24 -21.31 -11.24
C LEU A 269 -1.52 -22.60 -10.82
N ALA A 270 -1.65 -23.02 -9.57
CA ALA A 270 -1.09 -24.29 -9.10
C ALA A 270 -1.68 -25.48 -9.87
N LEU A 271 -3.00 -25.50 -10.07
CA LEU A 271 -3.69 -26.52 -10.83
C LEU A 271 -3.27 -26.51 -12.31
N ALA A 272 -3.18 -25.35 -12.92
CA ALA A 272 -2.71 -25.20 -14.31
C ALA A 272 -1.27 -25.73 -14.48
N LEU A 273 -0.38 -25.35 -13.57
CA LEU A 273 1.01 -25.82 -13.59
C LEU A 273 1.09 -27.35 -13.41
N ALA A 274 0.28 -27.91 -12.49
CA ALA A 274 0.18 -29.36 -12.30
C ALA A 274 -0.34 -30.05 -13.57
N GLY A 275 -1.39 -29.51 -14.22
CA GLY A 275 -1.94 -30.03 -15.47
C GLY A 275 -0.90 -30.02 -16.61
N VAL A 276 -0.20 -28.91 -16.80
CA VAL A 276 0.90 -28.80 -17.80
C VAL A 276 1.98 -29.84 -17.51
N TYR A 277 2.38 -29.98 -16.26
CA TYR A 277 3.40 -30.94 -15.86
C TYR A 277 2.94 -32.39 -16.15
N VAL A 278 1.71 -32.76 -15.82
CA VAL A 278 1.15 -34.10 -16.08
C VAL A 278 1.11 -34.39 -17.58
N VAL A 279 0.64 -33.45 -18.42
CA VAL A 279 0.61 -33.61 -19.89
C VAL A 279 2.03 -33.77 -20.46
N TRP A 280 2.97 -32.96 -19.98
CA TRP A 280 4.37 -33.08 -20.37
C TRP A 280 4.96 -34.45 -20.00
N LEU A 281 4.68 -34.92 -18.78
CA LEU A 281 5.14 -36.21 -18.28
C LEU A 281 4.57 -37.36 -19.10
N ALA A 282 3.24 -37.37 -19.35
CA ALA A 282 2.55 -38.36 -20.17
C ALA A 282 3.11 -38.44 -21.60
N GLY A 283 3.36 -37.28 -22.23
CA GLY A 283 3.98 -37.21 -23.55
C GLY A 283 5.42 -37.79 -23.60
N ARG A 284 6.14 -37.70 -22.50
CA ARG A 284 7.50 -38.24 -22.38
C ARG A 284 7.50 -39.76 -22.22
N PHE A 285 6.51 -40.32 -21.53
CA PHE A 285 6.35 -41.78 -21.43
C PHE A 285 5.89 -42.41 -22.77
N ARG A 286 4.94 -41.78 -23.48
CA ARG A 286 4.48 -42.27 -24.80
C ARG A 286 5.58 -42.33 -25.85
N ARG A 287 6.63 -41.51 -25.76
CA ARG A 287 7.77 -41.52 -26.71
C ARG A 287 8.84 -42.52 -26.32
N ARG A 288 8.70 -43.23 -25.21
CA ARG A 288 9.68 -44.23 -24.74
C ARG A 288 9.18 -45.69 -24.91
N GLY A 289 7.88 -45.89 -25.11
CA GLY A 289 7.28 -47.15 -25.53
C GLY A 289 7.08 -47.20 -27.05
#